data_f4196cc9f2d756f2eb6d65bb1bea9e8c
#
_entry.id   f4196cc9f2d756f2eb6d65bb1bea9e8c
#
_cell.length_a   1.000
_cell.length_b   1.000
_cell.length_c   1.000
_cell.angle_alpha   90.00
_cell.angle_beta   90.00
_cell.angle_gamma   90.00
#
_symmetry.space_group_name_H-M   'P 1'
#
loop_
_entity.id
_entity.type
_entity.pdbx_description
1 polymer ?
#
loop_
_entity_poly.entity_id
_entity_poly.type
_entity_poly.pdbx_seq_one_letter_code
_entity_poly.pdbx_strand_id
1 'polypeptide(L)'
;MTGQLAIPVALSTSSVYPERTPDAFEAAARLGYDGVEVMVYADPVSQSGDALASLVDYHQVPVLAVHTPSLLLTQLVWGREPWGKLLRAKELAERLGAKVVVLHPPFRWQRDYVRGFEQGLAKMAEETDVIFAVENMFPIRAGATEVSGYAPHWDPTVLDVPNITLDLSHTAASASDAIAMANELGPRLAHVHLADGTGIPNGPVPDEHLVPGRGKQPCAELLRGIAATGYQGMVVAEVNTRRAANRDERLADLTETLDFARTHLASVPAA
;
A
#
# COMPACT_ATOMS: atom_id res chain seq x y z
N MET A 1 9.44 7.97 -30.47
CA MET A 1 9.33 6.90 -29.45
C MET A 1 9.18 7.60 -28.12
N THR A 2 7.96 7.73 -27.62
CA THR A 2 7.70 8.24 -26.27
C THR A 2 8.18 7.16 -25.33
N GLY A 3 9.33 7.40 -24.65
CA GLY A 3 9.83 6.48 -23.64
C GLY A 3 8.74 6.26 -22.59
N GLN A 4 8.35 5.01 -22.37
CA GLN A 4 7.47 4.65 -21.27
C GLN A 4 8.15 5.11 -19.98
N LEU A 5 7.47 5.94 -19.19
CA LEU A 5 7.98 6.36 -17.90
C LEU A 5 8.16 5.10 -17.04
N ALA A 6 9.30 5.02 -16.36
CA ALA A 6 9.55 3.90 -15.47
C ALA A 6 8.49 3.90 -14.34
N ILE A 7 7.98 2.72 -14.00
CA ILE A 7 7.04 2.55 -12.87
C ILE A 7 7.80 2.90 -11.58
N PRO A 8 7.36 3.91 -10.82
CA PRO A 8 8.06 4.31 -9.60
C PRO A 8 7.95 3.25 -8.52
N VAL A 9 9.03 3.08 -7.76
CA VAL A 9 9.12 2.19 -6.60
C VAL A 9 9.31 3.03 -5.33
N ALA A 10 8.29 3.09 -4.50
CA ALA A 10 8.31 3.81 -3.23
C ALA A 10 8.55 2.88 -2.03
N LEU A 11 8.95 3.47 -0.91
CA LEU A 11 9.07 2.78 0.38
C LEU A 11 7.90 3.16 1.29
N SER A 12 7.15 2.19 1.81
CA SER A 12 6.20 2.44 2.90
C SER A 12 6.94 2.82 4.17
N THR A 13 6.51 3.91 4.83
CA THR A 13 7.10 4.31 6.11
C THR A 13 6.86 3.31 7.23
N SER A 14 5.93 2.36 7.05
CA SER A 14 5.72 1.23 7.97
C SER A 14 6.87 0.23 7.94
N SER A 15 7.57 0.12 6.81
CA SER A 15 8.60 -0.90 6.58
C SER A 15 9.86 -0.71 7.41
N VAL A 16 10.07 0.46 8.00
CA VAL A 16 11.23 0.70 8.89
C VAL A 16 10.93 0.43 10.37
N TYR A 17 9.70 0.02 10.73
CA TYR A 17 9.35 -0.21 12.13
C TYR A 17 10.32 -1.21 12.80
N PRO A 18 10.82 -0.94 14.04
CA PRO A 18 10.36 0.04 15.02
C PRO A 18 10.95 1.46 14.89
N GLU A 19 11.71 1.76 13.85
CA GLU A 19 12.11 3.13 13.53
C GLU A 19 10.89 3.97 13.12
N ARG A 20 11.05 5.26 12.93
CA ARG A 20 9.95 6.20 12.73
C ARG A 20 9.93 6.79 11.32
N THR A 21 8.94 7.59 11.02
CA THR A 21 8.76 8.24 9.73
C THR A 21 10.01 8.95 9.21
N PRO A 22 10.78 9.74 10.00
CA PRO A 22 12.00 10.36 9.50
C PRO A 22 13.06 9.34 9.04
N ASP A 23 13.15 8.20 9.73
CA ASP A 23 14.10 7.14 9.38
C ASP A 23 13.75 6.48 8.05
N ALA A 24 12.45 6.43 7.70
CA ALA A 24 12.01 5.93 6.41
C ALA A 24 12.43 6.85 5.27
N PHE A 25 12.34 8.17 5.44
CA PHE A 25 12.83 9.13 4.46
C PHE A 25 14.35 9.02 4.28
N GLU A 26 15.12 8.89 5.37
CA GLU A 26 16.56 8.66 5.30
C GLU A 26 16.88 7.36 4.56
N ALA A 27 16.17 6.25 4.87
CA ALA A 27 16.36 4.98 4.21
C ALA A 27 16.03 5.09 2.71
N ALA A 28 14.90 5.70 2.35
CA ALA A 28 14.50 5.89 0.96
C ALA A 28 15.54 6.70 0.16
N ALA A 29 16.03 7.81 0.72
CA ALA A 29 17.10 8.61 0.12
C ALA A 29 18.40 7.81 -0.07
N ARG A 30 18.82 7.11 0.97
CA ARG A 30 20.08 6.33 0.99
C ARG A 30 20.05 5.16 0.01
N LEU A 31 18.93 4.46 -0.09
CA LEU A 31 18.79 3.28 -0.92
C LEU A 31 18.38 3.62 -2.37
N GLY A 32 17.88 4.84 -2.59
CA GLY A 32 17.48 5.32 -3.91
C GLY A 32 16.07 4.91 -4.32
N TYR A 33 15.14 4.77 -3.40
CA TYR A 33 13.71 4.68 -3.73
C TYR A 33 13.23 5.95 -4.42
N ASP A 34 12.23 5.85 -5.28
CA ASP A 34 11.72 6.99 -6.05
C ASP A 34 10.85 7.93 -5.20
N GLY A 35 10.46 7.51 -4.01
CA GLY A 35 9.69 8.27 -3.04
C GLY A 35 9.28 7.42 -1.85
N VAL A 36 8.36 7.95 -1.04
CA VAL A 36 7.76 7.22 0.07
C VAL A 36 6.24 7.18 -0.03
N GLU A 37 5.65 6.15 0.54
CA GLU A 37 4.26 6.15 0.99
C GLU A 37 4.23 6.43 2.48
N VAL A 38 3.50 7.47 2.88
CA VAL A 38 3.34 7.79 4.30
C VAL A 38 2.21 6.96 4.89
N MET A 39 2.55 5.94 5.66
CA MET A 39 1.59 5.27 6.54
C MET A 39 1.24 6.20 7.70
N VAL A 40 0.03 6.73 7.71
CA VAL A 40 -0.42 7.60 8.81
C VAL A 40 -0.70 6.75 10.04
N TYR A 41 0.10 6.96 11.09
CA TYR A 41 0.14 6.12 12.27
C TYR A 41 0.18 6.94 13.56
N ALA A 42 0.46 6.30 14.70
CA ALA A 42 0.60 6.97 15.98
C ALA A 42 1.81 7.91 16.08
N ASP A 43 2.78 7.81 15.16
CA ASP A 43 3.89 8.75 15.04
C ASP A 43 3.36 10.14 14.66
N PRO A 44 3.56 11.19 15.49
CA PRO A 44 3.06 12.53 15.19
C PRO A 44 3.60 13.12 13.88
N VAL A 45 4.81 12.72 13.46
CA VAL A 45 5.42 13.18 12.21
C VAL A 45 4.60 12.72 11.01
N SER A 46 4.13 11.46 11.00
CA SER A 46 3.29 10.93 9.92
C SER A 46 1.93 11.64 9.79
N GLN A 47 1.52 12.38 10.82
CA GLN A 47 0.25 13.11 10.87
C GLN A 47 0.37 14.60 10.53
N SER A 48 1.59 15.12 10.37
CA SER A 48 1.88 16.55 10.20
C SER A 48 2.37 16.87 8.80
N GLY A 49 1.56 17.59 8.01
CA GLY A 49 1.97 18.02 6.68
C GLY A 49 3.21 18.92 6.68
N ASP A 50 3.41 19.75 7.72
CA ASP A 50 4.61 20.61 7.85
C ASP A 50 5.86 19.78 8.13
N ALA A 51 5.76 18.82 9.03
CA ALA A 51 6.89 17.94 9.35
C ALA A 51 7.27 17.07 8.14
N LEU A 52 6.28 16.52 7.43
CA LEU A 52 6.51 15.72 6.23
C LEU A 52 7.10 16.58 5.09
N ALA A 53 6.61 17.79 4.86
CA ALA A 53 7.18 18.71 3.88
C ALA A 53 8.65 19.02 4.20
N SER A 54 8.98 19.24 5.48
CA SER A 54 10.38 19.44 5.90
C SER A 54 11.26 18.22 5.64
N LEU A 55 10.73 16.99 5.78
CA LEU A 55 11.46 15.77 5.43
C LEU A 55 11.66 15.62 3.92
N VAL A 56 10.63 15.94 3.12
CA VAL A 56 10.74 16.00 1.64
C VAL A 56 11.87 16.95 1.23
N ASP A 57 11.87 18.17 1.78
CA ASP A 57 12.87 19.19 1.45
C ASP A 57 14.28 18.78 1.90
N TYR A 58 14.40 18.17 3.07
CA TYR A 58 15.71 17.77 3.62
C TYR A 58 16.32 16.56 2.88
N HIS A 59 15.52 15.52 2.65
CA HIS A 59 16.00 14.27 2.04
C HIS A 59 15.90 14.26 0.50
N GLN A 60 15.18 15.24 -0.09
CA GLN A 60 14.86 15.29 -1.53
C GLN A 60 14.12 14.02 -2.00
N VAL A 61 13.27 13.46 -1.14
CA VAL A 61 12.45 12.26 -1.39
C VAL A 61 10.98 12.68 -1.38
N PRO A 62 10.25 12.56 -2.50
CA PRO A 62 8.85 12.95 -2.56
C PRO A 62 7.95 11.96 -1.81
N VAL A 63 6.81 12.46 -1.34
CA VAL A 63 5.69 11.59 -0.93
C VAL A 63 4.87 11.25 -2.18
N LEU A 64 4.79 9.98 -2.53
CA LEU A 64 4.05 9.51 -3.71
C LEU A 64 2.63 9.07 -3.36
N ALA A 65 2.44 8.52 -2.15
CA ALA A 65 1.15 8.08 -1.65
C ALA A 65 0.99 8.37 -0.14
N VAL A 66 -0.25 8.43 0.29
CA VAL A 66 -0.64 8.55 1.71
C VAL A 66 -1.57 7.38 2.04
N HIS A 67 -1.18 6.56 3.00
CA HIS A 67 -2.03 5.49 3.50
C HIS A 67 -2.83 5.96 4.72
N THR A 68 -4.16 5.87 4.64
CA THR A 68 -5.05 6.34 5.71
C THR A 68 -4.92 5.49 6.97
N PRO A 69 -5.15 6.08 8.18
CA PRO A 69 -5.17 5.32 9.43
C PRO A 69 -6.46 4.51 9.58
N SER A 70 -6.64 3.48 8.75
CA SER A 70 -7.85 2.66 8.65
C SER A 70 -7.82 1.36 9.46
N LEU A 71 -6.68 0.98 10.03
CA LEU A 71 -6.57 -0.20 10.90
C LEU A 71 -7.25 -0.02 12.26
N LEU A 72 -7.59 -1.15 12.91
CA LEU A 72 -8.11 -1.15 14.28
C LEU A 72 -7.19 -0.44 15.27
N LEU A 73 -5.88 -0.63 15.12
CA LEU A 73 -4.85 -0.01 15.98
C LEU A 73 -4.74 1.50 15.78
N THR A 74 -5.15 2.01 14.62
CA THR A 74 -5.09 3.43 14.27
C THR A 74 -6.44 4.14 14.38
N GLN A 75 -7.46 3.49 14.99
CA GLN A 75 -8.82 4.05 15.06
C GLN A 75 -8.89 5.44 15.70
N LEU A 76 -8.00 5.75 16.64
CA LEU A 76 -7.97 7.06 17.31
C LEU A 76 -7.11 8.11 16.58
N VAL A 77 -6.29 7.68 15.62
CA VAL A 77 -5.49 8.61 14.81
C VAL A 77 -6.45 9.42 13.93
N TRP A 78 -6.36 10.73 14.03
CA TRP A 78 -7.26 11.70 13.38
C TRP A 78 -8.74 11.61 13.79
N GLY A 79 -9.05 10.93 14.89
CA GLY A 79 -10.42 10.74 15.38
C GLY A 79 -11.04 9.43 14.91
N ARG A 80 -12.33 9.24 15.21
CA ARG A 80 -13.05 7.98 14.95
C ARG A 80 -13.92 8.00 13.69
N GLU A 81 -14.15 9.17 13.13
CA GLU A 81 -15.04 9.37 11.99
C GLU A 81 -14.31 9.05 10.69
N PRO A 82 -14.73 8.03 9.91
CA PRO A 82 -13.99 7.56 8.75
C PRO A 82 -13.86 8.59 7.62
N TRP A 83 -14.94 9.30 7.30
CA TRP A 83 -14.89 10.33 6.25
C TRP A 83 -13.95 11.49 6.59
N GLY A 84 -13.91 11.89 7.88
CA GLY A 84 -12.97 12.89 8.35
C GLY A 84 -11.50 12.44 8.22
N LYS A 85 -11.22 11.15 8.37
CA LYS A 85 -9.88 10.60 8.10
C LYS A 85 -9.53 10.67 6.62
N LEU A 86 -10.46 10.29 5.75
CA LEU A 86 -10.24 10.38 4.30
C LEU A 86 -10.04 11.81 3.83
N LEU A 87 -10.84 12.75 4.35
CA LEU A 87 -10.68 14.18 4.04
C LEU A 87 -9.29 14.68 4.43
N ARG A 88 -8.82 14.36 5.63
CA ARG A 88 -7.47 14.72 6.08
C ARG A 88 -6.36 14.05 5.26
N ALA A 89 -6.56 12.79 4.85
CA ALA A 89 -5.60 12.10 3.98
C ALA A 89 -5.54 12.76 2.59
N LYS A 90 -6.70 13.16 2.03
CA LYS A 90 -6.79 13.95 0.80
C LYS A 90 -6.02 15.27 0.93
N GLU A 91 -6.33 16.06 1.95
CA GLU A 91 -5.66 17.35 2.20
C GLU A 91 -4.14 17.18 2.38
N LEU A 92 -3.72 16.11 3.07
CA LEU A 92 -2.30 15.79 3.23
C LEU A 92 -1.64 15.42 1.91
N ALA A 93 -2.30 14.59 1.09
CA ALA A 93 -1.82 14.20 -0.24
C ALA A 93 -1.71 15.42 -1.16
N GLU A 94 -2.73 16.26 -1.24
CA GLU A 94 -2.72 17.49 -2.03
C GLU A 94 -1.58 18.42 -1.61
N ARG A 95 -1.39 18.62 -0.31
CA ARG A 95 -0.32 19.46 0.24
C ARG A 95 1.08 18.97 -0.12
N LEU A 96 1.29 17.64 -0.14
CA LEU A 96 2.59 17.01 -0.41
C LEU A 96 2.80 16.67 -1.89
N GLY A 97 1.78 16.86 -2.73
CA GLY A 97 1.81 16.49 -4.15
C GLY A 97 1.71 14.99 -4.40
N ALA A 98 1.30 14.22 -3.39
CA ALA A 98 1.06 12.78 -3.51
C ALA A 98 -0.14 12.50 -4.42
N LYS A 99 -0.06 11.43 -5.21
CA LYS A 99 -1.07 11.11 -6.22
C LYS A 99 -2.12 10.12 -5.74
N VAL A 100 -1.80 9.31 -4.73
CA VAL A 100 -2.66 8.22 -4.27
C VAL A 100 -2.92 8.36 -2.78
N VAL A 101 -4.17 8.14 -2.40
CA VAL A 101 -4.59 7.87 -1.02
C VAL A 101 -5.07 6.44 -0.95
N VAL A 102 -4.36 5.60 -0.21
CA VAL A 102 -4.73 4.22 0.06
C VAL A 102 -5.68 4.16 1.25
N LEU A 103 -6.72 3.34 1.13
CA LEU A 103 -7.70 3.14 2.18
C LEU A 103 -8.24 1.71 2.18
N HIS A 104 -8.63 1.22 3.35
CA HIS A 104 -9.28 -0.09 3.48
C HIS A 104 -10.79 0.00 3.25
N PRO A 105 -11.47 -1.09 2.85
CA PRO A 105 -12.90 -1.19 2.93
C PRO A 105 -13.41 -0.91 4.35
N PRO A 106 -14.64 -0.42 4.53
CA PRO A 106 -15.22 -0.18 5.85
C PRO A 106 -15.27 -1.44 6.71
N PHE A 107 -15.13 -1.29 8.02
CA PHE A 107 -15.48 -2.36 8.93
C PHE A 107 -17.00 -2.55 9.02
N ARG A 108 -17.47 -3.78 9.15
CA ARG A 108 -18.91 -4.13 9.20
C ARG A 108 -19.74 -3.38 10.23
N TRP A 109 -19.11 -2.94 11.33
CA TRP A 109 -19.80 -2.17 12.37
C TRP A 109 -19.93 -0.68 12.05
N GLN A 110 -19.23 -0.17 11.04
CA GLN A 110 -19.30 1.22 10.56
C GLN A 110 -20.48 1.40 9.59
N ARG A 111 -21.70 1.09 10.04
CA ARG A 111 -22.89 0.91 9.18
C ARG A 111 -23.19 2.07 8.23
N ASP A 112 -23.04 3.31 8.69
CA ASP A 112 -23.31 4.49 7.86
C ASP A 112 -22.20 4.69 6.82
N TYR A 113 -20.96 4.44 7.19
CA TYR A 113 -19.82 4.46 6.28
C TYR A 113 -19.93 3.37 5.22
N VAL A 114 -20.32 2.14 5.60
CA VAL A 114 -20.58 1.03 4.64
C VAL A 114 -21.63 1.43 3.60
N ARG A 115 -22.76 2.00 4.04
CA ARG A 115 -23.86 2.37 3.14
C ARG A 115 -23.51 3.47 2.14
N GLY A 116 -22.66 4.37 2.51
CA GLY A 116 -22.25 5.51 1.68
C GLY A 116 -20.89 5.37 1.01
N PHE A 117 -20.22 4.22 1.14
CA PHE A 117 -18.79 4.10 0.84
C PHE A 117 -18.47 4.39 -0.63
N GLU A 118 -19.05 3.64 -1.56
CA GLU A 118 -18.77 3.77 -3.00
C GLU A 118 -19.18 5.15 -3.54
N GLN A 119 -20.39 5.58 -3.21
CA GLN A 119 -20.90 6.89 -3.63
C GLN A 119 -20.12 8.05 -3.02
N GLY A 120 -19.73 7.93 -1.76
CA GLY A 120 -18.92 8.93 -1.07
C GLY A 120 -17.53 9.06 -1.66
N LEU A 121 -16.88 7.94 -2.00
CA LEU A 121 -15.58 7.94 -2.70
C LEU A 121 -15.70 8.56 -4.09
N ALA A 122 -16.72 8.20 -4.86
CA ALA A 122 -16.96 8.79 -6.17
C ALA A 122 -17.11 10.31 -6.08
N LYS A 123 -17.91 10.81 -5.12
CA LYS A 123 -18.07 12.24 -4.88
C LYS A 123 -16.78 12.93 -4.47
N MET A 124 -15.98 12.32 -3.59
CA MET A 124 -14.70 12.90 -3.19
C MET A 124 -13.72 12.97 -4.36
N ALA A 125 -13.73 11.98 -5.25
CA ALA A 125 -12.87 11.94 -6.43
C ALA A 125 -13.23 13.04 -7.46
N GLU A 126 -14.47 13.53 -7.50
CA GLU A 126 -14.86 14.65 -8.36
C GLU A 126 -14.23 15.99 -7.92
N GLU A 127 -13.79 16.09 -6.67
CA GLU A 127 -13.28 17.32 -6.06
C GLU A 127 -11.74 17.43 -6.08
N THR A 128 -11.02 16.43 -6.61
CA THR A 128 -9.55 16.38 -6.54
C THR A 128 -8.96 15.50 -7.64
N ASP A 129 -7.69 15.75 -7.96
CA ASP A 129 -6.88 14.86 -8.82
C ASP A 129 -6.24 13.70 -8.03
N VAL A 130 -6.48 13.61 -6.74
CA VAL A 130 -5.97 12.52 -5.90
C VAL A 130 -6.78 11.25 -6.16
N ILE A 131 -6.10 10.15 -6.39
CA ILE A 131 -6.67 8.82 -6.59
C ILE A 131 -6.94 8.16 -5.24
N PHE A 132 -8.20 7.81 -4.96
CA PHE A 132 -8.55 6.97 -3.82
C PHE A 132 -8.50 5.50 -4.23
N ALA A 133 -7.51 4.75 -3.75
CA ALA A 133 -7.30 3.36 -4.09
C ALA A 133 -7.70 2.46 -2.92
N VAL A 134 -8.77 1.67 -3.11
CA VAL A 134 -9.27 0.75 -2.08
C VAL A 134 -8.42 -0.51 -2.06
N GLU A 135 -7.89 -0.86 -0.90
CA GLU A 135 -6.98 -1.99 -0.75
C GLU A 135 -7.73 -3.32 -0.54
N ASN A 136 -7.25 -4.40 -1.16
CA ASN A 136 -7.72 -5.74 -0.82
C ASN A 136 -7.26 -6.11 0.59
N MET A 137 -8.20 -6.62 1.36
CA MET A 137 -7.94 -7.12 2.71
C MET A 137 -8.04 -8.65 2.73
N PHE A 138 -8.21 -9.20 3.89
CA PHE A 138 -8.40 -10.65 4.07
C PHE A 138 -9.41 -10.94 5.18
N PRO A 139 -10.07 -12.12 5.14
CA PRO A 139 -10.99 -12.52 6.19
C PRO A 139 -10.23 -12.97 7.45
N ILE A 140 -10.84 -12.77 8.62
CA ILE A 140 -10.33 -13.32 9.86
C ILE A 140 -10.73 -14.80 9.94
N ARG A 141 -9.75 -15.69 10.08
CA ARG A 141 -9.99 -17.12 10.22
C ARG A 141 -9.81 -17.56 11.67
N ALA A 142 -10.81 -18.27 12.21
CA ALA A 142 -10.78 -18.88 13.53
C ALA A 142 -11.12 -20.39 13.37
N GLY A 143 -10.12 -21.24 13.26
CA GLY A 143 -10.29 -22.64 12.94
C GLY A 143 -10.91 -22.84 11.53
N ALA A 144 -12.05 -23.54 11.48
CA ALA A 144 -12.80 -23.74 10.22
C ALA A 144 -13.76 -22.59 9.89
N THR A 145 -13.86 -21.58 10.75
CA THR A 145 -14.77 -20.45 10.55
C THR A 145 -14.03 -19.27 9.96
N GLU A 146 -14.58 -18.76 8.85
CA GLU A 146 -14.11 -17.54 8.23
C GLU A 146 -15.10 -16.40 8.52
N VAL A 147 -14.60 -15.27 9.01
CA VAL A 147 -15.40 -14.09 9.31
C VAL A 147 -14.81 -12.89 8.60
N SER A 148 -15.58 -12.30 7.69
CA SER A 148 -15.19 -11.01 7.13
C SER A 148 -15.39 -9.91 8.17
N GLY A 149 -14.33 -9.20 8.51
CA GLY A 149 -14.38 -7.97 9.31
C GLY A 149 -14.83 -6.76 8.50
N TYR A 150 -14.80 -6.86 7.19
CA TYR A 150 -15.03 -5.78 6.22
C TYR A 150 -16.39 -5.90 5.52
N ALA A 151 -16.91 -4.78 5.04
CA ALA A 151 -18.16 -4.69 4.31
C ALA A 151 -18.07 -3.61 3.21
N PRO A 152 -18.71 -3.81 2.05
CA PRO A 152 -19.49 -5.01 1.70
C PRO A 152 -18.65 -6.27 1.58
N HIS A 153 -17.36 -6.15 1.21
CA HIS A 153 -16.43 -7.27 1.10
C HIS A 153 -14.99 -6.85 1.43
N TRP A 154 -14.14 -7.82 1.79
CA TRP A 154 -12.69 -7.63 1.96
C TRP A 154 -11.93 -7.62 0.62
N ASP A 155 -12.52 -8.24 -0.41
CA ASP A 155 -12.03 -8.24 -1.77
C ASP A 155 -12.68 -7.07 -2.54
N PRO A 156 -11.90 -6.07 -2.97
CA PRO A 156 -12.43 -4.89 -3.64
C PRO A 156 -12.75 -5.12 -5.12
N THR A 157 -12.45 -6.28 -5.70
CA THR A 157 -12.80 -6.59 -7.09
C THR A 157 -14.30 -6.52 -7.30
N VAL A 158 -15.10 -6.87 -6.27
CA VAL A 158 -16.55 -6.86 -6.26
C VAL A 158 -17.17 -5.49 -5.94
N LEU A 159 -16.36 -4.48 -5.64
CA LEU A 159 -16.83 -3.13 -5.32
C LEU A 159 -16.91 -2.27 -6.58
N ASP A 160 -17.89 -1.36 -6.61
CA ASP A 160 -18.00 -0.35 -7.66
C ASP A 160 -17.13 0.88 -7.32
N VAL A 161 -15.81 0.67 -7.37
CA VAL A 161 -14.81 1.71 -7.15
C VAL A 161 -13.82 1.73 -8.31
N PRO A 162 -13.36 2.93 -8.75
CA PRO A 162 -12.54 3.05 -9.95
C PRO A 162 -11.08 2.64 -9.76
N ASN A 163 -10.57 2.70 -8.53
CA ASN A 163 -9.14 2.49 -8.27
C ASN A 163 -8.93 1.56 -7.08
N ILE A 164 -7.99 0.65 -7.23
CA ILE A 164 -7.70 -0.40 -6.25
C ILE A 164 -6.20 -0.49 -6.01
N THR A 165 -5.85 -0.71 -4.74
CA THR A 165 -4.54 -1.13 -4.30
C THR A 165 -4.53 -2.65 -4.18
N LEU A 166 -3.59 -3.31 -4.84
CA LEU A 166 -3.36 -4.76 -4.69
C LEU A 166 -2.19 -5.00 -3.73
N ASP A 167 -2.50 -5.54 -2.56
CA ASP A 167 -1.50 -6.00 -1.61
C ASP A 167 -1.29 -7.52 -1.72
N LEU A 168 -0.02 -7.91 -1.94
CA LEU A 168 0.36 -9.31 -2.14
C LEU A 168 0.46 -10.11 -0.84
N SER A 169 0.76 -9.48 0.31
CA SER A 169 0.67 -10.16 1.61
C SER A 169 -0.78 -10.48 1.96
N HIS A 170 -1.70 -9.56 1.63
CA HIS A 170 -3.13 -9.77 1.83
C HIS A 170 -3.69 -10.87 0.90
N THR A 171 -3.17 -10.98 -0.34
CA THR A 171 -3.55 -12.13 -1.19
C THR A 171 -3.06 -13.45 -0.63
N ALA A 172 -1.87 -13.48 -0.01
CA ALA A 172 -1.40 -14.66 0.72
C ALA A 172 -2.32 -14.99 1.90
N ALA A 173 -2.67 -14.00 2.72
CA ALA A 173 -3.51 -14.17 3.90
C ALA A 173 -4.94 -14.62 3.56
N SER A 174 -5.49 -14.12 2.45
CA SER A 174 -6.82 -14.50 1.96
C SER A 174 -6.83 -15.83 1.19
N ALA A 175 -5.66 -16.34 0.79
CA ALA A 175 -5.49 -17.45 -0.15
C ALA A 175 -6.09 -17.14 -1.54
N SER A 176 -6.02 -15.87 -1.96
CA SER A 176 -6.45 -15.41 -3.28
C SER A 176 -5.35 -15.58 -4.32
N ASP A 177 -5.73 -15.69 -5.58
CA ASP A 177 -4.79 -15.69 -6.70
C ASP A 177 -4.50 -14.24 -7.10
N ALA A 178 -3.30 -13.74 -6.77
CA ALA A 178 -2.87 -12.38 -7.04
C ALA A 178 -2.84 -12.04 -8.54
N ILE A 179 -2.48 -13.00 -9.40
CA ILE A 179 -2.44 -12.79 -10.85
C ILE A 179 -3.84 -12.71 -11.43
N ALA A 180 -4.73 -13.62 -11.04
CA ALA A 180 -6.12 -13.58 -11.46
C ALA A 180 -6.78 -12.26 -11.01
N MET A 181 -6.53 -11.84 -9.77
CA MET A 181 -7.04 -10.59 -9.21
C MET A 181 -6.51 -9.36 -9.99
N ALA A 182 -5.22 -9.30 -10.26
CA ALA A 182 -4.64 -8.21 -11.06
C ALA A 182 -5.22 -8.15 -12.49
N ASN A 183 -5.43 -9.30 -13.12
CA ASN A 183 -6.04 -9.38 -14.45
C ASN A 183 -7.51 -8.92 -14.44
N GLU A 184 -8.29 -9.30 -13.42
CA GLU A 184 -9.68 -8.86 -13.25
C GLU A 184 -9.78 -7.35 -13.01
N LEU A 185 -8.87 -6.80 -12.21
CA LEU A 185 -8.81 -5.37 -11.94
C LEU A 185 -8.49 -4.57 -13.20
N GLY A 186 -7.57 -5.04 -14.02
CA GLY A 186 -7.20 -4.36 -15.27
C GLY A 186 -6.87 -2.88 -15.03
N PRO A 187 -7.61 -1.94 -15.69
CA PRO A 187 -7.37 -0.49 -15.53
C PRO A 187 -7.65 0.05 -14.13
N ARG A 188 -8.40 -0.67 -13.30
CA ARG A 188 -8.68 -0.27 -11.92
C ARG A 188 -7.49 -0.50 -10.97
N LEU A 189 -6.49 -1.28 -11.38
CA LEU A 189 -5.26 -1.45 -10.61
C LEU A 189 -4.45 -0.15 -10.66
N ALA A 190 -4.51 0.64 -9.61
CA ALA A 190 -3.85 1.94 -9.54
C ALA A 190 -2.58 1.93 -8.68
N HIS A 191 -2.45 0.95 -7.78
CA HIS A 191 -1.41 0.91 -6.78
C HIS A 191 -1.11 -0.53 -6.36
N VAL A 192 0.15 -0.84 -6.05
CA VAL A 192 0.57 -2.19 -5.62
C VAL A 192 1.40 -2.09 -4.36
N HIS A 193 1.01 -2.79 -3.30
CA HIS A 193 1.87 -3.08 -2.16
C HIS A 193 2.66 -4.37 -2.44
N LEU A 194 3.96 -4.19 -2.60
CA LEU A 194 4.89 -5.27 -2.83
C LEU A 194 5.39 -5.81 -1.50
N ALA A 195 4.88 -6.95 -1.16
CA ALA A 195 5.31 -7.81 -0.06
C ALA A 195 5.13 -9.26 -0.48
N ASP A 196 5.54 -10.20 0.35
CA ASP A 196 5.34 -11.62 0.13
C ASP A 196 4.67 -12.26 1.35
N GLY A 197 4.17 -13.46 1.21
CA GLY A 197 3.56 -14.23 2.28
C GLY A 197 3.54 -15.70 1.95
N THR A 198 3.59 -16.54 2.98
CA THR A 198 3.61 -17.99 2.81
C THR A 198 2.23 -18.56 2.50
N GLY A 199 1.17 -17.81 2.77
CA GLY A 199 -0.21 -18.27 2.61
C GLY A 199 -0.57 -19.43 3.55
N ILE A 200 0.06 -19.52 4.72
CA ILE A 200 -0.27 -20.53 5.72
C ILE A 200 -1.56 -20.14 6.44
N PRO A 201 -2.69 -20.79 6.14
CA PRO A 201 -3.94 -20.50 6.84
C PRO A 201 -3.78 -20.77 8.35
N ASN A 202 -4.29 -19.89 9.18
CA ASN A 202 -4.19 -20.00 10.65
C ASN A 202 -2.77 -19.93 11.21
N GLY A 203 -1.82 -19.40 10.46
CA GLY A 203 -0.50 -19.05 10.98
C GLY A 203 -0.61 -18.02 12.11
N PRO A 204 0.42 -17.91 12.97
CA PRO A 204 0.40 -16.95 14.09
C PRO A 204 0.33 -15.49 13.63
N VAL A 205 0.72 -15.22 12.39
CA VAL A 205 0.62 -13.91 11.72
C VAL A 205 0.14 -14.20 10.29
N PRO A 206 -1.15 -14.06 10.00
CA PRO A 206 -1.66 -14.33 8.65
C PRO A 206 -1.15 -13.34 7.62
N ASP A 207 -0.89 -12.11 8.02
CA ASP A 207 -0.37 -11.02 7.22
C ASP A 207 1.11 -10.82 7.56
N GLU A 208 1.99 -11.41 6.73
CA GLU A 208 3.41 -11.56 7.05
C GLU A 208 4.27 -10.40 6.55
N HIS A 209 3.90 -9.80 5.42
CA HIS A 209 4.67 -8.76 4.71
C HIS A 209 6.16 -9.13 4.57
N LEU A 210 6.44 -10.33 4.05
CA LEU A 210 7.80 -10.81 3.82
C LEU A 210 8.47 -10.04 2.68
N VAL A 211 9.80 -10.01 2.70
CA VAL A 211 10.59 -9.57 1.54
C VAL A 211 10.25 -10.45 0.33
N PRO A 212 10.00 -9.86 -0.85
CA PRO A 212 9.64 -10.60 -2.07
C PRO A 212 10.62 -11.73 -2.40
N GLY A 213 10.10 -12.91 -2.70
CA GLY A 213 10.87 -14.12 -2.93
C GLY A 213 11.14 -14.96 -1.67
N ARG A 214 10.76 -14.48 -0.48
CA ARG A 214 10.86 -15.25 0.78
C ARG A 214 9.56 -15.97 1.16
N GLY A 215 8.48 -15.75 0.41
CA GLY A 215 7.19 -16.40 0.55
C GLY A 215 6.81 -17.25 -0.66
N LYS A 216 5.54 -17.23 -1.03
CA LYS A 216 4.98 -18.00 -2.14
C LYS A 216 4.16 -17.19 -3.12
N GLN A 217 4.08 -15.87 -2.91
CA GLN A 217 3.31 -15.03 -3.81
C GLN A 217 4.03 -14.87 -5.16
N PRO A 218 3.30 -14.75 -6.27
CA PRO A 218 3.87 -14.62 -7.60
C PRO A 218 4.39 -13.20 -7.88
N CYS A 219 5.16 -12.61 -6.91
CA CYS A 219 5.62 -11.22 -6.95
C CYS A 219 6.35 -10.88 -8.25
N ALA A 220 7.28 -11.74 -8.68
CA ALA A 220 8.05 -11.52 -9.89
C ALA A 220 7.18 -11.57 -11.17
N GLU A 221 6.19 -12.47 -11.19
CA GLU A 221 5.25 -12.60 -12.32
C GLU A 221 4.33 -11.38 -12.40
N LEU A 222 3.77 -10.96 -11.27
CA LEU A 222 2.94 -9.76 -11.19
C LEU A 222 3.69 -8.52 -11.72
N LEU A 223 4.90 -8.27 -11.21
CA LEU A 223 5.69 -7.10 -11.60
C LEU A 223 6.00 -7.10 -13.10
N ARG A 224 6.38 -8.24 -13.67
CA ARG A 224 6.58 -8.36 -15.12
C ARG A 224 5.28 -8.16 -15.91
N GLY A 225 4.16 -8.66 -15.38
CA GLY A 225 2.84 -8.49 -15.98
C GLY A 225 2.43 -7.03 -16.08
N ILE A 226 2.49 -6.29 -14.96
CA ILE A 226 2.15 -4.86 -14.97
C ILE A 226 3.11 -4.03 -15.81
N ALA A 227 4.40 -4.34 -15.82
CA ALA A 227 5.37 -3.68 -16.70
C ALA A 227 5.05 -3.87 -18.18
N ALA A 228 4.54 -5.04 -18.56
CA ALA A 228 4.18 -5.35 -19.96
C ALA A 228 2.87 -4.68 -20.41
N THR A 229 1.97 -4.35 -19.50
CA THR A 229 0.65 -3.76 -19.82
C THR A 229 0.65 -2.24 -19.94
N GLY A 230 1.77 -1.57 -19.66
CA GLY A 230 1.83 -0.12 -19.64
C GLY A 230 1.17 0.50 -18.41
N TYR A 231 1.23 -0.19 -17.28
CA TYR A 231 0.75 0.26 -15.98
C TYR A 231 1.26 1.67 -15.64
N GLN A 232 0.37 2.54 -15.20
CA GLN A 232 0.65 3.95 -14.92
C GLN A 232 0.68 4.27 -13.42
N GLY A 233 0.46 3.26 -12.58
CA GLY A 233 0.50 3.41 -11.13
C GLY A 233 1.91 3.32 -10.55
N MET A 234 2.01 2.96 -9.29
CA MET A 234 3.27 2.79 -8.57
C MET A 234 3.30 1.46 -7.83
N VAL A 235 4.52 1.04 -7.47
CA VAL A 235 4.77 -0.10 -6.59
C VAL A 235 5.36 0.42 -5.30
N VAL A 236 4.83 0.02 -4.16
CA VAL A 236 5.31 0.40 -2.84
C VAL A 236 5.83 -0.84 -2.12
N ALA A 237 7.09 -0.79 -1.71
CA ALA A 237 7.68 -1.80 -0.84
C ALA A 237 7.06 -1.67 0.56
N GLU A 238 6.20 -2.61 0.93
CA GLU A 238 5.56 -2.65 2.24
C GLU A 238 5.92 -3.94 2.96
N VAL A 239 7.19 -4.05 3.35
CA VAL A 239 7.75 -5.24 3.98
C VAL A 239 7.93 -5.07 5.48
N ASN A 240 7.74 -6.14 6.23
CA ASN A 240 7.89 -6.15 7.68
C ASN A 240 9.33 -6.48 8.09
N THR A 241 10.10 -5.44 8.42
CA THR A 241 11.50 -5.59 8.86
C THR A 241 11.65 -5.62 10.40
N ARG A 242 10.55 -5.79 11.14
CA ARG A 242 10.57 -5.80 12.62
C ARG A 242 11.49 -6.86 13.21
N ARG A 243 11.75 -7.95 12.47
CA ARG A 243 12.60 -9.04 12.92
C ARG A 243 14.07 -8.84 12.64
N ALA A 244 14.44 -7.80 11.89
CA ALA A 244 15.83 -7.44 11.65
C ALA A 244 16.54 -7.17 12.99
N ALA A 245 17.71 -7.78 13.19
CA ALA A 245 18.44 -7.70 14.45
C ALA A 245 19.00 -6.28 14.72
N ASN A 246 19.21 -5.51 13.66
CA ASN A 246 19.75 -4.15 13.71
C ASN A 246 19.34 -3.37 12.45
N ARG A 247 19.75 -2.10 12.41
CA ARG A 247 19.47 -1.20 11.28
C ARG A 247 20.10 -1.65 9.96
N ASP A 248 21.32 -2.20 9.99
CA ASP A 248 22.00 -2.63 8.76
C ASP A 248 21.29 -3.82 8.12
N GLU A 249 20.81 -4.77 8.92
CA GLU A 249 19.99 -5.88 8.44
C GLU A 249 18.65 -5.39 7.86
N ARG A 250 18.01 -4.42 8.52
CA ARG A 250 16.80 -3.78 8.00
C ARG A 250 17.05 -3.12 6.65
N LEU A 251 18.11 -2.34 6.53
CA LEU A 251 18.46 -1.71 5.26
C LEU A 251 18.81 -2.73 4.17
N ALA A 252 19.40 -3.88 4.54
CA ALA A 252 19.65 -4.97 3.61
C ALA A 252 18.33 -5.56 3.08
N ASP A 253 17.34 -5.83 3.94
CA ASP A 253 16.01 -6.29 3.55
C ASP A 253 15.30 -5.28 2.60
N LEU A 254 15.41 -3.99 2.91
CA LEU A 254 14.85 -2.94 2.06
C LEU A 254 15.57 -2.81 0.71
N THR A 255 16.91 -2.99 0.70
CA THR A 255 17.69 -3.03 -0.54
C THR A 255 17.29 -4.22 -1.41
N GLU A 256 17.20 -5.42 -0.82
CA GLU A 256 16.75 -6.63 -1.52
C GLU A 256 15.37 -6.44 -2.15
N THR A 257 14.44 -5.80 -1.41
CA THR A 257 13.09 -5.51 -1.90
C THR A 257 13.12 -4.54 -3.10
N LEU A 258 13.91 -3.48 -3.05
CA LEU A 258 14.04 -2.51 -4.14
C LEU A 258 14.67 -3.13 -5.38
N ASP A 259 15.75 -3.90 -5.19
CA ASP A 259 16.45 -4.59 -6.28
C ASP A 259 15.54 -5.62 -6.94
N PHE A 260 14.75 -6.36 -6.15
CA PHE A 260 13.74 -7.27 -6.67
C PHE A 260 12.71 -6.53 -7.52
N ALA A 261 12.15 -5.44 -7.00
CA ALA A 261 11.16 -4.65 -7.73
C ALA A 261 11.72 -4.14 -9.05
N ARG A 262 12.87 -3.50 -9.05
CA ARG A 262 13.50 -2.95 -10.25
C ARG A 262 13.88 -4.01 -11.28
N THR A 263 14.39 -5.14 -10.82
CA THR A 263 14.73 -6.28 -11.69
C THR A 263 13.51 -6.78 -12.47
N HIS A 264 12.36 -6.88 -11.82
CA HIS A 264 11.16 -7.44 -12.43
C HIS A 264 10.25 -6.41 -13.10
N LEU A 265 10.41 -5.12 -12.80
CA LEU A 265 9.76 -4.03 -13.52
C LEU A 265 10.54 -3.57 -14.75
N ALA A 266 11.83 -3.91 -14.86
CA ALA A 266 12.59 -3.61 -16.07
C ALA A 266 11.94 -4.29 -17.27
N SER A 267 11.51 -3.50 -18.25
CA SER A 267 10.95 -4.04 -19.49
C SER A 267 11.98 -4.96 -20.14
N VAL A 268 11.59 -6.21 -20.38
CA VAL A 268 12.38 -7.09 -21.26
C VAL A 268 12.35 -6.42 -22.64
N PRO A 269 13.51 -6.11 -23.26
CA PRO A 269 13.50 -5.63 -24.64
C PRO A 269 12.72 -6.63 -25.48
N ALA A 270 11.78 -6.11 -26.30
CA ALA A 270 11.09 -6.96 -27.27
C ALA A 270 12.14 -7.67 -28.12
N ALA A 271 12.09 -9.01 -28.13
CA ALA A 271 12.99 -9.85 -28.89
C ALA A 271 12.78 -9.66 -30.41
#